data_c8603d2d81ef4520818564b0663e6724
#
_entry.id   c8603d2d81ef4520818564b0663e6724
#
_cell.length_a   1.000
_cell.length_b   1.000
_cell.length_c   1.000
_cell.angle_alpha   90.00
_cell.angle_beta   90.00
_cell.angle_gamma   90.00
#
_symmetry.space_group_name_H-M   'P 1'
#
loop_
_entity.id
_entity.type
_entity.pdbx_description
1 polymer ?
#
loop_
_entity_poly.entity_id
_entity_poly.type
_entity_poly.pdbx_seq_one_letter_code
_entity_poly.pdbx_strand_id
1 'polypeptide(L)'
;MYHYLTGMPKINANGVNLHYISIGMGPDIVMLHGFLGNLAVWHLYMAPILRREYRVTTYDLRGHGYSDVTPTGYTVADMAEDLRCFLDEMGIEKPILVGHSFGADIAMYFSLLYPERVTKLLALEPGLAALVHLRNDKDWIGWAAWVAKLEEAGIHVPEDKRTDAEYLLQLSLETPKFYGPARGLPRNREPLLHLIRNTTLLKDYEVVGAMTLDAVRTIRTPTLLVYGRNSHFISSYDYLHTALPNCKPVLLPGGEHFGPLEQPELLTEHIMQFLKKPAPVANMSQVPLAEEHGFEAAL
;
A
#
# COMPACT_ATOMS: atom_id res chain seq x y z
N MET A 1 -10.91 34.32 -2.06
CA MET A 1 -10.28 34.51 -3.37
C MET A 1 -9.55 33.20 -3.69
N TYR A 2 -10.17 32.31 -4.45
CA TYR A 2 -9.57 31.03 -4.81
C TYR A 2 -8.57 31.29 -5.94
N HIS A 3 -7.27 31.20 -5.64
CA HIS A 3 -6.27 31.08 -6.69
C HIS A 3 -6.47 29.71 -7.35
N TYR A 4 -7.01 29.69 -8.55
CA TYR A 4 -6.85 28.58 -9.48
C TYR A 4 -5.36 28.47 -9.79
N LEU A 5 -4.66 27.60 -9.09
CA LEU A 5 -3.28 27.24 -9.44
C LEU A 5 -3.35 26.51 -10.79
N THR A 6 -2.85 27.16 -11.80
CA THR A 6 -2.62 26.64 -13.15
C THR A 6 -1.47 25.63 -13.08
N GLY A 7 -1.75 24.39 -12.69
CA GLY A 7 -0.80 23.28 -12.64
C GLY A 7 -1.14 22.30 -11.52
N MET A 8 -1.00 21.02 -11.80
CA MET A 8 -1.10 19.98 -10.78
C MET A 8 0.12 20.10 -9.85
N PRO A 9 -0.06 20.25 -8.52
CA PRO A 9 1.07 20.46 -7.62
C PRO A 9 1.98 19.23 -7.63
N LYS A 10 3.26 19.46 -7.85
CA LYS A 10 4.32 18.46 -7.75
C LYS A 10 5.39 18.92 -6.77
N ILE A 11 6.01 17.96 -6.11
CA ILE A 11 7.16 18.18 -5.22
C ILE A 11 8.28 17.24 -5.64
N ASN A 12 9.53 17.73 -5.65
CA ASN A 12 10.67 16.88 -5.94
C ASN A 12 11.04 16.11 -4.67
N ALA A 13 10.92 14.79 -4.72
CA ALA A 13 11.29 13.88 -3.65
C ALA A 13 12.18 12.79 -4.23
N ASN A 14 13.36 12.59 -3.66
CA ASN A 14 14.33 11.59 -4.12
C ASN A 14 14.65 11.68 -5.64
N GLY A 15 14.70 12.93 -6.17
CA GLY A 15 14.98 13.18 -7.59
C GLY A 15 13.80 12.93 -8.54
N VAL A 16 12.60 12.65 -8.03
CA VAL A 16 11.37 12.43 -8.81
C VAL A 16 10.33 13.48 -8.46
N ASN A 17 9.68 14.08 -9.47
CA ASN A 17 8.58 15.00 -9.21
C ASN A 17 7.29 14.20 -8.98
N LEU A 18 6.84 14.17 -7.72
CA LEU A 18 5.64 13.46 -7.30
C LEU A 18 4.45 14.43 -7.28
N HIS A 19 3.40 14.06 -8.00
CA HIS A 19 2.13 14.79 -7.98
C HIS A 19 1.37 14.45 -6.69
N TYR A 20 0.81 15.46 -6.02
CA TYR A 20 0.09 15.26 -4.76
C TYR A 20 -1.13 16.17 -4.63
N ILE A 21 -2.01 15.81 -3.71
CA ILE A 21 -3.14 16.63 -3.26
C ILE A 21 -3.17 16.58 -1.73
N SER A 22 -3.24 17.78 -1.10
CA SER A 22 -3.39 17.89 0.35
C SER A 22 -4.64 18.69 0.68
N ILE A 23 -5.53 18.14 1.52
CA ILE A 23 -6.83 18.73 1.88
C ILE A 23 -7.11 18.57 3.37
N GLY A 24 -7.88 19.50 3.93
CA GLY A 24 -8.22 19.49 5.35
C GLY A 24 -7.14 20.11 6.24
N MET A 25 -7.35 20.04 7.55
CA MET A 25 -6.43 20.52 8.58
C MET A 25 -6.48 19.58 9.79
N GLY A 26 -5.43 19.57 10.60
CA GLY A 26 -5.30 18.71 11.77
C GLY A 26 -4.11 17.76 11.68
N PRO A 27 -4.10 16.63 12.41
CA PRO A 27 -3.04 15.64 12.33
C PRO A 27 -2.88 15.07 10.91
N ASP A 28 -1.65 14.75 10.54
CA ASP A 28 -1.35 14.29 9.20
C ASP A 28 -1.74 12.85 8.94
N ILE A 29 -2.45 12.65 7.84
CA ILE A 29 -2.65 11.34 7.20
C ILE A 29 -2.02 11.40 5.81
N VAL A 30 -1.13 10.45 5.49
CA VAL A 30 -0.57 10.27 4.14
C VAL A 30 -1.04 8.94 3.56
N MET A 31 -1.62 8.99 2.35
CA MET A 31 -2.27 7.83 1.74
C MET A 31 -1.58 7.42 0.43
N LEU A 32 -1.22 6.14 0.34
CA LEU A 32 -0.49 5.51 -0.75
C LEU A 32 -1.39 4.54 -1.50
N HIS A 33 -1.56 4.74 -2.81
CA HIS A 33 -2.37 3.88 -3.66
C HIS A 33 -1.65 2.57 -4.04
N GLY A 34 -2.40 1.61 -4.58
CA GLY A 34 -1.88 0.32 -5.01
C GLY A 34 -1.23 0.34 -6.40
N PHE A 35 -0.67 -0.80 -6.77
CA PHE A 35 -0.03 -1.06 -8.07
C PHE A 35 -0.94 -0.66 -9.24
N LEU A 36 -0.39 0.05 -10.22
CA LEU A 36 -1.10 0.60 -11.39
C LEU A 36 -2.32 1.49 -11.06
N GLY A 37 -2.46 1.93 -9.81
CA GLY A 37 -3.47 2.89 -9.37
C GLY A 37 -3.01 4.34 -9.55
N ASN A 38 -3.71 5.23 -8.87
CA ASN A 38 -3.35 6.63 -8.66
C ASN A 38 -4.09 7.18 -7.43
N LEU A 39 -3.73 8.40 -7.01
CA LEU A 39 -4.29 9.04 -5.82
C LEU A 39 -5.82 9.24 -5.84
N ALA A 40 -6.46 9.22 -7.02
CA ALA A 40 -7.90 9.44 -7.14
C ALA A 40 -8.73 8.38 -6.39
N VAL A 41 -8.21 7.17 -6.18
CA VAL A 41 -8.89 6.13 -5.40
C VAL A 41 -9.31 6.62 -4.01
N TRP A 42 -8.50 7.46 -3.39
CA TRP A 42 -8.74 8.00 -2.06
C TRP A 42 -9.78 9.12 -2.05
N HIS A 43 -9.85 9.91 -3.14
CA HIS A 43 -10.74 11.06 -3.24
C HIS A 43 -12.18 10.69 -3.59
N LEU A 44 -12.45 9.46 -4.01
CA LEU A 44 -13.80 8.99 -4.30
C LEU A 44 -14.66 8.88 -3.03
N TYR A 45 -14.08 8.43 -1.90
CA TYR A 45 -14.83 8.17 -0.68
C TYR A 45 -14.12 8.61 0.59
N MET A 46 -12.87 8.18 0.81
CA MET A 46 -12.22 8.26 2.12
C MET A 46 -11.68 9.64 2.46
N ALA A 47 -10.94 10.26 1.54
CA ALA A 47 -10.32 11.56 1.79
C ALA A 47 -11.37 12.67 2.08
N PRO A 48 -12.55 12.74 1.42
CA PRO A 48 -13.61 13.69 1.77
C PRO A 48 -14.16 13.54 3.19
N ILE A 49 -14.12 12.34 3.76
CA ILE A 49 -14.57 12.07 5.13
C ILE A 49 -13.45 12.44 6.11
N LEU A 50 -12.24 11.93 5.90
CA LEU A 50 -11.09 12.11 6.79
C LEU A 50 -10.65 13.58 6.90
N ARG A 51 -10.77 14.37 5.82
CA ARG A 51 -10.40 15.81 5.80
C ARG A 51 -11.14 16.67 6.82
N ARG A 52 -12.20 16.16 7.42
CA ARG A 52 -12.98 16.89 8.43
C ARG A 52 -12.22 17.04 9.75
N GLU A 53 -11.32 16.08 10.03
CA GLU A 53 -10.58 16.01 11.30
C GLU A 53 -9.04 15.92 11.08
N TYR A 54 -8.59 15.70 9.84
CA TYR A 54 -7.19 15.45 9.50
C TYR A 54 -6.74 16.28 8.30
N ARG A 55 -5.43 16.57 8.24
CA ARG A 55 -4.80 16.99 7.00
C ARG A 55 -4.48 15.72 6.19
N VAL A 56 -5.25 15.49 5.13
CA VAL A 56 -5.12 14.31 4.27
C VAL A 56 -4.28 14.67 3.06
N THR A 57 -3.12 14.04 2.94
CA THR A 57 -2.21 14.17 1.81
C THR A 57 -2.16 12.84 1.06
N THR A 58 -2.42 12.90 -0.23
CA THR A 58 -2.34 11.76 -1.16
C THR A 58 -1.33 12.11 -2.23
N TYR A 59 -0.56 11.15 -2.72
CA TYR A 59 0.32 11.39 -3.86
C TYR A 59 0.29 10.22 -4.84
N ASP A 60 0.59 10.51 -6.09
CA ASP A 60 0.81 9.50 -7.11
C ASP A 60 2.22 8.93 -6.92
N LEU A 61 2.33 7.62 -6.77
CA LEU A 61 3.62 6.93 -6.67
C LEU A 61 4.46 7.20 -7.94
N ARG A 62 5.78 7.08 -7.83
CA ARG A 62 6.70 7.12 -8.97
C ARG A 62 6.14 6.33 -10.15
N GLY A 63 6.14 6.92 -11.33
CA GLY A 63 5.64 6.31 -12.56
C GLY A 63 4.13 6.25 -12.71
N HIS A 64 3.36 6.64 -11.68
CA HIS A 64 1.91 6.54 -11.69
C HIS A 64 1.24 7.93 -11.79
N GLY A 65 0.00 7.94 -12.25
CA GLY A 65 -0.83 9.14 -12.32
C GLY A 65 -0.15 10.28 -13.07
N TYR A 66 0.10 11.40 -12.36
CA TYR A 66 0.80 12.56 -12.88
C TYR A 66 2.23 12.72 -12.35
N SER A 67 2.73 11.75 -11.56
CA SER A 67 4.13 11.69 -11.14
C SER A 67 5.04 11.33 -12.31
N ASP A 68 6.32 11.71 -12.22
CA ASP A 68 7.29 11.44 -13.27
C ASP A 68 7.59 9.93 -13.37
N VAL A 69 7.80 9.46 -14.59
CA VAL A 69 8.22 8.09 -14.90
C VAL A 69 9.74 8.05 -14.97
N THR A 70 10.35 7.13 -14.21
CA THR A 70 11.79 6.85 -14.24
C THR A 70 12.04 5.46 -14.81
N PRO A 71 13.18 5.19 -15.44
CA PRO A 71 13.47 3.85 -15.99
C PRO A 71 13.55 2.75 -14.90
N THR A 72 13.99 3.12 -13.70
CA THR A 72 14.26 2.21 -12.56
C THR A 72 13.78 2.83 -11.24
N GLY A 73 13.91 2.09 -10.13
CA GLY A 73 13.61 2.60 -8.78
C GLY A 73 12.20 2.27 -8.32
N TYR A 74 11.68 1.10 -8.67
CA TYR A 74 10.31 0.69 -8.34
C TYR A 74 10.25 -0.40 -7.26
N THR A 75 11.37 -0.71 -6.61
CA THR A 75 11.33 -1.60 -5.45
C THR A 75 10.56 -0.94 -4.30
N VAL A 76 10.03 -1.76 -3.38
CA VAL A 76 9.40 -1.24 -2.14
C VAL A 76 10.38 -0.34 -1.37
N ALA A 77 11.68 -0.65 -1.41
CA ALA A 77 12.72 0.14 -0.77
C ALA A 77 12.89 1.53 -1.42
N ASP A 78 12.96 1.59 -2.75
CA ASP A 78 13.06 2.86 -3.49
C ASP A 78 11.84 3.75 -3.21
N MET A 79 10.64 3.15 -3.25
CA MET A 79 9.39 3.87 -3.01
C MET A 79 9.22 4.29 -1.54
N ALA A 80 9.77 3.54 -0.58
CA ALA A 80 9.83 3.97 0.82
C ALA A 80 10.79 5.14 1.02
N GLU A 81 11.87 5.21 0.25
CA GLU A 81 12.78 6.37 0.24
C GLU A 81 12.13 7.58 -0.45
N ASP A 82 11.35 7.38 -1.52
CA ASP A 82 10.52 8.44 -2.09
C ASP A 82 9.55 9.00 -1.05
N LEU A 83 8.89 8.13 -0.28
CA LEU A 83 8.00 8.54 0.81
C LEU A 83 8.76 9.32 1.89
N ARG A 84 9.96 8.90 2.29
CA ARG A 84 10.79 9.61 3.27
C ARG A 84 11.09 11.03 2.81
N CYS A 85 11.63 11.16 1.59
CA CYS A 85 11.93 12.45 1.01
C CYS A 85 10.68 13.32 0.83
N PHE A 86 9.55 12.71 0.40
CA PHE A 86 8.28 13.40 0.26
C PHE A 86 7.79 14.00 1.60
N LEU A 87 7.87 13.21 2.68
CA LEU A 87 7.49 13.66 4.02
C LEU A 87 8.39 14.82 4.49
N ASP A 88 9.70 14.72 4.26
CA ASP A 88 10.65 15.76 4.64
C ASP A 88 10.37 17.08 3.90
N GLU A 89 10.18 17.03 2.57
CA GLU A 89 9.87 18.20 1.76
C GLU A 89 8.50 18.83 2.10
N MET A 90 7.51 18.01 2.51
CA MET A 90 6.20 18.48 2.96
C MET A 90 6.20 19.00 4.40
N GLY A 91 7.30 18.86 5.14
CA GLY A 91 7.38 19.19 6.57
C GLY A 91 6.48 18.32 7.43
N ILE A 92 6.28 17.05 7.04
CA ILE A 92 5.46 16.08 7.77
C ILE A 92 6.38 15.17 8.60
N GLU A 93 6.42 15.40 9.91
CA GLU A 93 7.35 14.68 10.78
C GLU A 93 6.88 13.26 11.11
N LYS A 94 5.61 13.11 11.50
CA LYS A 94 5.11 11.83 12.03
C LYS A 94 3.65 11.59 11.66
N PRO A 95 3.37 11.22 10.40
CA PRO A 95 2.01 11.00 9.92
C PRO A 95 1.40 9.69 10.43
N ILE A 96 0.10 9.57 10.22
CA ILE A 96 -0.60 8.31 10.08
C ILE A 96 -0.42 7.88 8.62
N LEU A 97 0.09 6.67 8.39
CA LEU A 97 0.23 6.12 7.03
C LEU A 97 -0.96 5.22 6.70
N VAL A 98 -1.53 5.40 5.52
CA VAL A 98 -2.57 4.55 4.97
C VAL A 98 -2.10 4.03 3.61
N GLY A 99 -1.94 2.75 3.47
CA GLY A 99 -1.56 2.14 2.20
C GLY A 99 -2.57 1.09 1.74
N HIS A 100 -2.78 1.00 0.44
CA HIS A 100 -3.56 -0.06 -0.18
C HIS A 100 -2.67 -0.90 -1.09
N SER A 101 -2.74 -2.23 -0.96
CA SER A 101 -1.98 -3.17 -1.81
C SER A 101 -0.49 -2.82 -1.79
N PHE A 102 0.15 -2.58 -2.92
CA PHE A 102 1.54 -2.15 -3.01
C PHE A 102 1.86 -0.90 -2.17
N GLY A 103 0.93 0.06 -2.07
CA GLY A 103 1.06 1.21 -1.17
C GLY A 103 1.10 0.80 0.31
N ALA A 104 0.44 -0.31 0.69
CA ALA A 104 0.53 -0.85 2.04
C ALA A 104 1.89 -1.51 2.30
N ASP A 105 2.45 -2.21 1.30
CA ASP A 105 3.80 -2.77 1.39
C ASP A 105 4.85 -1.66 1.60
N ILE A 106 4.73 -0.54 0.86
CA ILE A 106 5.58 0.65 1.01
C ILE A 106 5.45 1.25 2.42
N ALA A 107 4.22 1.44 2.92
CA ALA A 107 3.96 2.00 4.24
C ALA A 107 4.47 1.09 5.36
N MET A 108 4.36 -0.24 5.22
CA MET A 108 4.94 -1.23 6.13
C MET A 108 6.47 -1.19 6.11
N TYR A 109 7.07 -1.13 4.93
CA TYR A 109 8.52 -1.03 4.76
C TYR A 109 9.08 0.24 5.40
N PHE A 110 8.41 1.38 5.17
CA PHE A 110 8.74 2.63 5.82
C PHE A 110 8.63 2.53 7.35
N SER A 111 7.56 1.90 7.86
CA SER A 111 7.36 1.70 9.30
C SER A 111 8.40 0.76 9.93
N LEU A 112 8.96 -0.16 9.14
CA LEU A 112 10.07 -1.02 9.56
C LEU A 112 11.37 -0.23 9.71
N LEU A 113 11.68 0.63 8.73
CA LEU A 113 12.95 1.38 8.70
C LEU A 113 12.93 2.63 9.60
N TYR A 114 11.78 3.29 9.72
CA TYR A 114 11.60 4.57 10.41
C TYR A 114 10.43 4.52 11.42
N PRO A 115 10.47 3.60 12.42
CA PRO A 115 9.33 3.39 13.33
C PRO A 115 8.97 4.64 14.14
N GLU A 116 9.94 5.50 14.42
CA GLU A 116 9.73 6.78 15.13
C GLU A 116 9.00 7.83 14.27
N ARG A 117 9.02 7.67 12.95
CA ARG A 117 8.40 8.55 11.96
C ARG A 117 6.94 8.19 11.64
N VAL A 118 6.34 7.20 12.29
CA VAL A 118 4.96 6.78 12.02
C VAL A 118 4.14 6.75 13.31
N THR A 119 3.00 7.45 13.32
CA THR A 119 2.08 7.43 14.47
C THR A 119 1.22 6.18 14.51
N LYS A 120 0.61 5.84 13.38
CA LYS A 120 -0.22 4.66 13.16
C LYS A 120 -0.06 4.20 11.71
N LEU A 121 -0.24 2.91 11.48
CA LEU A 121 -0.23 2.29 10.18
C LEU A 121 -1.61 1.67 9.88
N LEU A 122 -2.16 1.99 8.72
CA LEU A 122 -3.35 1.35 8.17
C LEU A 122 -2.94 0.61 6.91
N ALA A 123 -2.76 -0.70 7.04
CA ALA A 123 -2.35 -1.59 5.97
C ALA A 123 -3.59 -2.29 5.39
N LEU A 124 -4.03 -1.83 4.22
CA LEU A 124 -5.20 -2.33 3.52
C LEU A 124 -4.75 -3.27 2.41
N GLU A 125 -4.99 -4.55 2.56
CA GLU A 125 -4.67 -5.58 1.55
C GLU A 125 -3.20 -5.64 1.12
N PRO A 126 -2.19 -5.53 2.02
CA PRO A 126 -0.79 -5.66 1.61
C PRO A 126 -0.53 -7.01 0.92
N GLY A 127 0.23 -6.97 -0.18
CA GLY A 127 0.60 -8.19 -0.92
C GLY A 127 1.70 -8.99 -0.23
N LEU A 128 2.58 -8.31 0.47
CA LEU A 128 3.78 -8.79 1.13
C LEU A 128 4.73 -9.53 0.18
N ALA A 129 5.71 -8.79 -0.38
CA ALA A 129 6.68 -9.34 -1.35
C ALA A 129 7.42 -10.59 -0.84
N ALA A 130 7.61 -10.73 0.49
CA ALA A 130 8.20 -11.94 1.10
C ALA A 130 7.37 -13.21 0.89
N LEU A 131 6.10 -13.09 0.48
CA LEU A 131 5.22 -14.20 0.11
C LEU A 131 5.03 -14.32 -1.40
N VAL A 132 5.89 -13.69 -2.19
CA VAL A 132 5.83 -13.70 -3.66
C VAL A 132 5.85 -15.11 -4.26
N HIS A 133 6.54 -16.03 -3.60
CA HIS A 133 6.57 -17.44 -4.02
C HIS A 133 5.18 -18.07 -4.07
N LEU A 134 4.23 -17.63 -3.26
CA LEU A 134 2.85 -18.10 -3.32
C LEU A 134 2.13 -17.64 -4.58
N ARG A 135 2.54 -16.51 -5.15
CA ARG A 135 2.01 -15.98 -6.42
C ARG A 135 2.60 -16.70 -7.63
N ASN A 136 3.82 -17.23 -7.49
CA ASN A 136 4.49 -18.01 -8.53
C ASN A 136 4.11 -19.48 -8.50
N ASP A 137 3.39 -19.92 -7.47
CA ASP A 137 2.84 -21.29 -7.42
C ASP A 137 1.64 -21.36 -8.38
N LYS A 138 1.59 -22.40 -9.21
CA LYS A 138 0.49 -22.62 -10.16
C LYS A 138 -0.86 -22.78 -9.46
N ASP A 139 -0.86 -23.26 -8.22
CA ASP A 139 -2.05 -23.49 -7.41
C ASP A 139 -2.45 -22.27 -6.57
N TRP A 140 -1.75 -21.12 -6.74
CA TRP A 140 -2.14 -19.92 -6.00
C TRP A 140 -3.55 -19.45 -6.40
N ILE A 141 -4.43 -19.34 -5.40
CA ILE A 141 -5.84 -18.96 -5.58
C ILE A 141 -6.01 -17.64 -6.35
N GLY A 142 -5.02 -16.74 -6.28
CA GLY A 142 -5.03 -15.47 -7.00
C GLY A 142 -5.04 -15.62 -8.52
N TRP A 143 -4.44 -16.67 -9.07
CA TRP A 143 -4.49 -16.94 -10.51
C TRP A 143 -5.93 -17.22 -10.95
N ALA A 144 -6.59 -18.14 -10.25
CA ALA A 144 -7.99 -18.48 -10.54
C ALA A 144 -8.91 -17.28 -10.39
N ALA A 145 -8.74 -16.49 -9.33
CA ALA A 145 -9.53 -15.27 -9.10
C ALA A 145 -9.31 -14.23 -10.21
N TRP A 146 -8.06 -14.03 -10.66
CA TRP A 146 -7.74 -13.10 -11.74
C TRP A 146 -8.34 -13.53 -13.08
N VAL A 147 -8.16 -14.81 -13.43
CA VAL A 147 -8.74 -15.40 -14.63
C VAL A 147 -10.27 -15.28 -14.62
N ALA A 148 -10.93 -15.61 -13.51
CA ALA A 148 -12.38 -15.52 -13.38
C ALA A 148 -12.89 -14.07 -13.64
N LYS A 149 -12.17 -13.05 -13.16
CA LYS A 149 -12.52 -11.64 -13.44
C LYS A 149 -12.41 -11.27 -14.91
N LEU A 150 -11.42 -11.79 -15.62
CA LEU A 150 -11.26 -11.58 -17.06
C LEU A 150 -12.37 -12.30 -17.83
N GLU A 151 -12.69 -13.53 -17.44
CA GLU A 151 -13.75 -14.34 -18.06
C GLU A 151 -15.15 -13.73 -17.81
N GLU A 152 -15.42 -13.17 -16.61
CA GLU A 152 -16.63 -12.38 -16.32
C GLU A 152 -16.76 -11.15 -17.25
N ALA A 153 -15.63 -10.58 -17.67
CA ALA A 153 -15.59 -9.47 -18.64
C ALA A 153 -15.68 -9.94 -20.11
N GLY A 154 -15.87 -11.23 -20.35
CA GLY A 154 -15.97 -11.82 -21.68
C GLY A 154 -14.63 -12.11 -22.38
N ILE A 155 -13.51 -12.10 -21.63
CA ILE A 155 -12.16 -12.36 -22.16
C ILE A 155 -11.78 -13.80 -21.84
N HIS A 156 -11.59 -14.61 -22.87
CA HIS A 156 -11.09 -15.97 -22.72
C HIS A 156 -9.57 -15.98 -22.45
N VAL A 157 -9.17 -16.66 -21.38
CA VAL A 157 -7.76 -16.86 -21.01
C VAL A 157 -7.33 -18.28 -21.38
N PRO A 158 -6.36 -18.47 -22.31
CA PRO A 158 -5.83 -19.78 -22.65
C PRO A 158 -5.25 -20.50 -21.42
N GLU A 159 -5.37 -21.83 -21.39
CA GLU A 159 -4.95 -22.64 -20.22
C GLU A 159 -3.48 -22.47 -19.86
N ASP A 160 -2.61 -22.41 -20.86
CA ASP A 160 -1.16 -22.21 -20.71
C ASP A 160 -0.79 -20.78 -20.27
N LYS A 161 -1.76 -19.83 -20.24
CA LYS A 161 -1.58 -18.44 -19.84
C LYS A 161 -2.23 -18.07 -18.51
N ARG A 162 -2.89 -19.01 -17.85
CA ARG A 162 -3.65 -18.76 -16.61
C ARG A 162 -2.76 -18.41 -15.41
N THR A 163 -1.45 -18.66 -15.48
CA THR A 163 -0.46 -18.28 -14.45
C THR A 163 0.63 -17.34 -14.97
N ASP A 164 0.42 -16.75 -16.14
CA ASP A 164 1.33 -15.77 -16.75
C ASP A 164 0.91 -14.36 -16.32
N ALA A 165 1.58 -13.82 -15.29
CA ALA A 165 1.24 -12.53 -14.69
C ALA A 165 1.27 -11.37 -15.70
N GLU A 166 2.27 -11.35 -16.58
CA GLU A 166 2.39 -10.28 -17.60
C GLU A 166 1.24 -10.34 -18.60
N TYR A 167 0.91 -11.54 -19.08
CA TYR A 167 -0.20 -11.76 -20.00
C TYR A 167 -1.54 -11.36 -19.38
N LEU A 168 -1.83 -11.82 -18.15
CA LEU A 168 -3.06 -11.48 -17.43
C LEU A 168 -3.16 -9.98 -17.16
N LEU A 169 -2.04 -9.34 -16.84
CA LEU A 169 -1.97 -7.91 -16.63
C LEU A 169 -2.29 -7.13 -17.91
N GLN A 170 -1.71 -7.53 -19.05
CA GLN A 170 -2.00 -6.89 -20.34
C GLN A 170 -3.49 -7.01 -20.69
N LEU A 171 -4.08 -8.20 -20.54
CA LEU A 171 -5.52 -8.39 -20.74
C LEU A 171 -6.36 -7.50 -19.80
N SER A 172 -5.95 -7.39 -18.52
CA SER A 172 -6.64 -6.53 -17.56
C SER A 172 -6.65 -5.06 -17.95
N LEU A 173 -5.61 -4.58 -18.64
CA LEU A 173 -5.55 -3.21 -19.14
C LEU A 173 -6.45 -2.99 -20.37
N GLU A 174 -6.77 -4.04 -21.11
CA GLU A 174 -7.68 -3.99 -22.25
C GLU A 174 -9.15 -4.05 -21.86
N THR A 175 -9.45 -4.50 -20.61
CA THR A 175 -10.80 -4.54 -20.08
C THR A 175 -11.28 -3.18 -19.57
N PRO A 176 -12.59 -2.93 -19.53
CA PRO A 176 -13.17 -1.83 -18.76
C PRO A 176 -12.82 -1.93 -17.27
N LYS A 177 -12.97 -0.84 -16.55
CA LYS A 177 -12.76 -0.81 -15.09
C LYS A 177 -13.76 -1.73 -14.38
N PHE A 178 -13.24 -2.55 -13.46
CA PHE A 178 -14.08 -3.52 -12.73
C PHE A 178 -14.79 -2.93 -11.52
N TYR A 179 -14.23 -1.89 -10.90
CA TYR A 179 -14.65 -1.41 -9.58
C TYR A 179 -14.93 0.10 -9.54
N GLY A 180 -15.71 0.48 -8.54
CA GLY A 180 -16.02 1.87 -8.22
C GLY A 180 -16.98 2.54 -9.18
N PRO A 181 -17.17 3.87 -9.05
CA PRO A 181 -18.11 4.63 -9.85
C PRO A 181 -17.76 4.71 -11.34
N ALA A 182 -16.54 4.36 -11.69
CA ALA A 182 -16.07 4.28 -13.07
C ALA A 182 -16.17 2.86 -13.68
N ARG A 183 -16.87 1.93 -13.01
CA ARG A 183 -17.07 0.57 -13.52
C ARG A 183 -17.70 0.60 -14.92
N GLY A 184 -17.16 -0.23 -15.81
CA GLY A 184 -17.59 -0.31 -17.20
C GLY A 184 -17.02 0.76 -18.14
N LEU A 185 -16.34 1.80 -17.62
CA LEU A 185 -15.66 2.79 -18.45
C LEU A 185 -14.32 2.27 -18.97
N PRO A 186 -13.91 2.68 -20.19
CA PRO A 186 -12.60 2.35 -20.73
C PRO A 186 -11.47 2.82 -19.82
N ARG A 187 -10.35 2.09 -19.83
CA ARG A 187 -9.11 2.51 -19.18
C ARG A 187 -8.29 3.38 -20.14
N ASN A 188 -7.65 4.43 -19.61
CA ASN A 188 -6.52 5.03 -20.30
C ASN A 188 -5.29 4.13 -20.07
N ARG A 189 -5.06 3.20 -20.97
CA ARG A 189 -4.06 2.13 -20.84
C ARG A 189 -2.66 2.54 -21.25
N GLU A 190 -2.51 3.51 -22.14
CA GLU A 190 -1.21 3.86 -22.72
C GLU A 190 -0.14 4.24 -21.69
N PRO A 191 -0.42 5.09 -20.66
CA PRO A 191 0.56 5.36 -19.62
C PRO A 191 0.97 4.11 -18.82
N LEU A 192 -0.01 3.22 -18.55
CA LEU A 192 0.25 1.98 -17.79
C LEU A 192 1.06 0.98 -18.61
N LEU A 193 0.76 0.83 -19.92
CA LEU A 193 1.55 0.00 -20.82
C LEU A 193 2.97 0.55 -20.99
N HIS A 194 3.11 1.88 -21.08
CA HIS A 194 4.42 2.52 -21.10
C HIS A 194 5.23 2.20 -19.85
N LEU A 195 4.62 2.33 -18.67
CA LEU A 195 5.24 2.03 -17.39
C LEU A 195 5.70 0.56 -17.31
N ILE A 196 4.85 -0.38 -17.71
CA ILE A 196 5.17 -1.82 -17.68
C ILE A 196 6.30 -2.17 -18.65
N ARG A 197 6.27 -1.64 -19.89
CA ARG A 197 7.19 -2.05 -20.94
C ARG A 197 8.54 -1.34 -20.92
N ASN A 198 8.60 -0.13 -20.35
CA ASN A 198 9.78 0.74 -20.45
C ASN A 198 10.46 1.01 -19.10
N THR A 199 10.05 0.31 -18.03
CA THR A 199 10.65 0.45 -16.71
C THR A 199 10.92 -0.90 -16.06
N THR A 200 11.61 -0.88 -14.91
CA THR A 200 11.87 -2.10 -14.11
C THR A 200 10.70 -2.48 -13.20
N LEU A 201 9.53 -1.82 -13.30
CA LEU A 201 8.43 -1.95 -12.34
C LEU A 201 8.04 -3.40 -12.04
N LEU A 202 7.80 -4.24 -13.07
CA LEU A 202 7.37 -5.63 -12.84
C LEU A 202 8.46 -6.46 -12.14
N LYS A 203 9.71 -6.26 -12.52
CA LYS A 203 10.86 -6.94 -11.90
C LYS A 203 11.07 -6.47 -10.46
N ASP A 204 10.98 -5.16 -10.23
CA ASP A 204 11.24 -4.54 -8.93
C ASP A 204 10.12 -4.83 -7.92
N TYR A 205 8.89 -5.06 -8.40
CA TYR A 205 7.73 -5.38 -7.56
C TYR A 205 7.92 -6.67 -6.74
N GLU A 206 8.72 -7.62 -7.22
CA GLU A 206 8.97 -8.91 -6.56
C GLU A 206 10.16 -8.87 -5.58
N VAL A 207 10.88 -7.75 -5.52
CA VAL A 207 12.06 -7.62 -4.65
C VAL A 207 11.63 -7.51 -3.19
N VAL A 208 12.03 -8.46 -2.36
CA VAL A 208 11.70 -8.50 -0.93
C VAL A 208 12.44 -7.43 -0.13
N GLY A 209 13.71 -7.17 -0.44
CA GLY A 209 14.54 -6.22 0.31
C GLY A 209 14.65 -6.57 1.79
N ALA A 210 14.52 -5.57 2.66
CA ALA A 210 14.55 -5.73 4.11
C ALA A 210 13.23 -6.28 4.70
N MET A 211 12.13 -6.31 3.92
CA MET A 211 10.81 -6.78 4.38
C MET A 211 10.72 -8.32 4.35
N THR A 212 11.60 -8.97 5.08
CA THR A 212 11.53 -10.42 5.29
C THR A 212 10.38 -10.79 6.24
N LEU A 213 10.00 -12.06 6.28
CA LEU A 213 8.97 -12.55 7.20
C LEU A 213 9.36 -12.29 8.66
N ASP A 214 10.62 -12.45 9.03
CA ASP A 214 11.08 -12.16 10.38
C ASP A 214 11.11 -10.66 10.69
N ALA A 215 11.47 -9.82 9.72
CA ALA A 215 11.46 -8.37 9.88
C ALA A 215 10.06 -7.82 10.17
N VAL A 216 9.01 -8.39 9.56
CA VAL A 216 7.61 -8.00 9.84
C VAL A 216 7.29 -8.10 11.32
N ARG A 217 7.82 -9.11 12.04
CA ARG A 217 7.62 -9.32 13.48
C ARG A 217 8.20 -8.21 14.34
N THR A 218 9.05 -7.36 13.78
CA THR A 218 9.68 -6.23 14.48
C THR A 218 8.92 -4.91 14.33
N ILE A 219 7.92 -4.83 13.44
CA ILE A 219 7.11 -3.62 13.24
C ILE A 219 6.23 -3.40 14.47
N ARG A 220 6.59 -2.41 15.30
CA ARG A 220 5.88 -2.07 16.56
C ARG A 220 4.81 -0.99 16.38
N THR A 221 4.75 -0.34 15.24
CA THR A 221 3.77 0.68 14.93
C THR A 221 2.35 0.13 15.13
N PRO A 222 1.45 0.81 15.88
CA PRO A 222 0.06 0.40 16.00
C PRO A 222 -0.57 0.26 14.61
N THR A 223 -1.00 -0.94 14.26
CA THR A 223 -1.43 -1.28 12.90
C THR A 223 -2.90 -1.72 12.85
N LEU A 224 -3.68 -1.10 11.97
CA LEU A 224 -4.95 -1.63 11.48
C LEU A 224 -4.67 -2.44 10.21
N LEU A 225 -4.90 -3.73 10.25
CA LEU A 225 -4.72 -4.64 9.12
C LEU A 225 -6.10 -5.02 8.58
N VAL A 226 -6.38 -4.69 7.32
CA VAL A 226 -7.69 -4.94 6.72
C VAL A 226 -7.56 -5.76 5.46
N TYR A 227 -8.38 -6.81 5.36
CA TYR A 227 -8.53 -7.61 4.15
C TYR A 227 -10.01 -7.91 3.87
N GLY A 228 -10.34 -8.09 2.60
CA GLY A 228 -11.59 -8.75 2.21
C GLY A 228 -11.52 -10.24 2.50
N ARG A 229 -12.62 -10.83 2.95
CA ARG A 229 -12.65 -12.29 3.23
C ARG A 229 -12.41 -13.13 1.96
N ASN A 230 -12.74 -12.59 0.80
CA ASN A 230 -12.56 -13.25 -0.51
C ASN A 230 -11.31 -12.73 -1.24
N SER A 231 -10.42 -12.02 -0.54
CA SER A 231 -9.20 -11.52 -1.15
C SER A 231 -8.29 -12.66 -1.61
N HIS A 232 -7.72 -12.50 -2.79
CA HIS A 232 -6.70 -13.42 -3.29
C HIS A 232 -5.36 -13.29 -2.55
N PHE A 233 -5.22 -12.28 -1.66
CA PHE A 233 -4.09 -12.15 -0.72
C PHE A 233 -4.42 -12.64 0.69
N ILE A 234 -5.46 -13.44 0.88
CA ILE A 234 -5.88 -13.91 2.21
C ILE A 234 -4.76 -14.67 2.95
N SER A 235 -3.87 -15.37 2.24
CA SER A 235 -2.70 -16.00 2.83
C SER A 235 -1.72 -15.00 3.47
N SER A 236 -1.64 -13.77 2.94
CA SER A 236 -0.88 -12.70 3.57
C SER A 236 -1.53 -12.23 4.87
N TYR A 237 -2.87 -12.16 4.92
CA TYR A 237 -3.60 -11.89 6.16
C TYR A 237 -3.32 -12.97 7.21
N ASP A 238 -3.39 -14.24 6.83
CA ASP A 238 -3.18 -15.37 7.76
C ASP A 238 -1.80 -15.32 8.44
N TYR A 239 -0.81 -14.83 7.72
CA TYR A 239 0.51 -14.58 8.28
C TYR A 239 0.56 -13.27 9.12
N LEU A 240 0.15 -12.15 8.53
CA LEU A 240 0.37 -10.82 9.10
C LEU A 240 -0.41 -10.58 10.40
N HIS A 241 -1.63 -11.10 10.53
CA HIS A 241 -2.45 -10.86 11.73
C HIS A 241 -1.84 -11.47 12.99
N THR A 242 -0.99 -12.50 12.83
CA THR A 242 -0.25 -13.15 13.93
C THR A 242 1.17 -12.63 14.08
N ALA A 243 1.77 -12.17 12.97
CA ALA A 243 3.17 -11.72 12.96
C ALA A 243 3.34 -10.29 13.49
N LEU A 244 2.38 -9.39 13.22
CA LEU A 244 2.45 -7.99 13.65
C LEU A 244 2.12 -7.84 15.14
N PRO A 245 3.04 -7.35 15.99
CA PRO A 245 2.86 -7.34 17.46
C PRO A 245 1.71 -6.47 17.94
N ASN A 246 1.47 -5.32 17.29
CA ASN A 246 0.43 -4.35 17.68
C ASN A 246 -0.65 -4.26 16.60
N CYS A 247 -1.18 -5.42 16.18
CA CYS A 247 -2.14 -5.53 15.09
C CYS A 247 -3.59 -5.53 15.60
N LYS A 248 -4.44 -4.72 14.96
CA LYS A 248 -5.90 -4.87 14.98
C LYS A 248 -6.33 -5.43 13.63
N PRO A 249 -6.58 -6.75 13.53
CA PRO A 249 -7.00 -7.35 12.27
C PRO A 249 -8.50 -7.12 12.01
N VAL A 250 -8.86 -6.93 10.74
CA VAL A 250 -10.23 -6.80 10.26
C VAL A 250 -10.39 -7.59 8.96
N LEU A 251 -11.43 -8.42 8.88
CA LEU A 251 -11.87 -9.08 7.64
C LEU A 251 -13.21 -8.50 7.21
N LEU A 252 -13.24 -7.86 6.05
CA LEU A 252 -14.47 -7.30 5.46
C LEU A 252 -15.30 -8.44 4.86
N PRO A 253 -16.58 -8.63 5.29
CA PRO A 253 -17.43 -9.68 4.78
C PRO A 253 -17.70 -9.53 3.27
N GLY A 254 -17.46 -10.59 2.49
CA GLY A 254 -17.70 -10.56 1.04
C GLY A 254 -16.78 -9.65 0.23
N GLY A 255 -15.87 -8.92 0.88
CA GLY A 255 -14.88 -8.06 0.21
C GLY A 255 -13.82 -8.87 -0.52
N GLU A 256 -13.36 -8.34 -1.64
CA GLU A 256 -12.21 -8.83 -2.39
C GLU A 256 -10.97 -7.95 -2.09
N HIS A 257 -10.13 -7.69 -3.10
CA HIS A 257 -8.88 -6.92 -2.94
C HIS A 257 -9.07 -5.40 -2.92
N PHE A 258 -10.16 -4.88 -3.48
CA PHE A 258 -10.35 -3.44 -3.68
C PHE A 258 -11.30 -2.81 -2.65
N GLY A 259 -11.14 -3.15 -1.37
CA GLY A 259 -11.94 -2.63 -0.27
C GLY A 259 -12.25 -1.13 -0.31
N PRO A 260 -11.28 -0.23 -0.66
CA PRO A 260 -11.55 1.21 -0.83
C PRO A 260 -12.61 1.57 -1.87
N LEU A 261 -12.89 0.68 -2.82
CA LEU A 261 -13.87 0.87 -3.89
C LEU A 261 -15.09 -0.05 -3.77
N GLU A 262 -14.95 -1.19 -3.09
CA GLU A 262 -16.00 -2.21 -2.95
C GLU A 262 -16.90 -1.96 -1.73
N GLN A 263 -16.29 -1.60 -0.60
CA GLN A 263 -16.96 -1.41 0.69
C GLN A 263 -16.44 -0.15 1.41
N PRO A 264 -16.49 1.03 0.76
CA PRO A 264 -15.85 2.24 1.27
C PRO A 264 -16.45 2.71 2.61
N GLU A 265 -17.75 2.54 2.83
CA GLU A 265 -18.43 2.95 4.06
C GLU A 265 -17.95 2.10 5.24
N LEU A 266 -18.03 0.77 5.10
CA LEU A 266 -17.60 -0.18 6.15
C LEU A 266 -16.12 -0.03 6.46
N LEU A 267 -15.29 0.09 5.43
CA LEU A 267 -13.86 0.31 5.58
C LEU A 267 -13.58 1.63 6.34
N THR A 268 -14.25 2.72 5.95
CA THR A 268 -14.09 4.02 6.60
C THR A 268 -14.53 3.98 8.07
N GLU A 269 -15.58 3.25 8.40
CA GLU A 269 -16.01 3.04 9.78
C GLU A 269 -14.90 2.40 10.64
N HIS A 270 -14.31 1.30 10.17
CA HIS A 270 -13.20 0.64 10.86
C HIS A 270 -11.98 1.55 11.02
N ILE A 271 -11.66 2.33 9.99
CA ILE A 271 -10.58 3.33 10.02
C ILE A 271 -10.85 4.38 11.10
N MET A 272 -12.02 5.02 11.08
CA MET A 272 -12.38 6.06 12.06
C MET A 272 -12.37 5.53 13.49
N GLN A 273 -12.85 4.30 13.72
CA GLN A 273 -12.79 3.65 15.03
C GLN A 273 -11.35 3.43 15.50
N PHE A 274 -10.45 3.06 14.60
CA PHE A 274 -9.04 2.87 14.92
C PHE A 274 -8.30 4.19 15.18
N LEU A 275 -8.60 5.21 14.40
CA LEU A 275 -7.99 6.53 14.55
C LEU A 275 -8.35 7.21 15.87
N LYS A 276 -9.61 7.07 16.34
CA LYS A 276 -10.09 7.67 17.59
C LYS A 276 -9.52 7.02 18.85
N LYS A 277 -9.01 5.78 18.78
CA LYS A 277 -8.35 5.16 19.93
C LYS A 277 -6.97 5.76 20.15
N PRO A 278 -6.60 6.16 21.39
CA PRO A 278 -5.23 6.55 21.69
C PRO A 278 -4.28 5.39 21.32
N ALA A 279 -3.09 5.71 20.83
CA ALA A 279 -2.06 4.69 20.61
C ALA A 279 -1.79 3.99 21.95
N PRO A 280 -1.62 2.63 21.97
CA PRO A 280 -1.25 1.95 23.19
C PRO A 280 0.04 2.57 23.73
N VAL A 281 0.02 3.00 25.00
CA VAL A 281 1.23 3.45 25.68
C VAL A 281 2.12 2.22 25.78
N ALA A 282 3.28 2.24 25.13
CA ALA A 282 4.26 1.17 25.24
C ALA A 282 4.61 1.02 26.74
N ASN A 283 4.29 -0.13 27.30
CA ASN A 283 4.59 -0.43 28.68
C ASN A 283 6.10 -0.67 28.78
N MET A 284 6.87 0.36 29.13
CA MET A 284 8.34 0.31 29.26
C MET A 284 8.84 -0.59 30.41
N SER A 285 7.96 -1.34 31.09
CA SER A 285 8.29 -2.16 32.26
C SER A 285 8.71 -3.59 31.95
N GLN A 286 8.96 -3.96 30.69
CA GLN A 286 9.49 -5.29 30.30
C GLN A 286 10.66 -5.20 29.34
N VAL A 287 11.67 -4.40 29.69
CA VAL A 287 13.02 -4.59 29.15
C VAL A 287 13.72 -5.56 30.09
N PRO A 288 14.09 -6.79 29.70
CA PRO A 288 14.98 -7.62 30.51
C PRO A 288 16.28 -6.86 30.67
N LEU A 289 16.71 -6.61 31.90
CA LEU A 289 18.05 -6.15 32.22
C LEU A 289 19.02 -7.15 31.58
N ALA A 290 19.90 -6.69 30.70
CA ALA A 290 21.01 -7.48 30.19
C ALA A 290 21.84 -7.93 31.39
N GLU A 291 21.95 -9.24 31.59
CA GLU A 291 22.88 -9.81 32.58
C GLU A 291 24.30 -9.38 32.18
N GLU A 292 24.92 -8.62 33.08
CA GLU A 292 26.37 -8.31 33.01
C GLU A 292 27.16 -9.62 33.15
N HIS A 293 27.59 -10.19 32.05
CA HIS A 293 28.62 -11.21 32.10
C HIS A 293 29.96 -10.55 32.46
N GLY A 294 30.34 -10.73 33.71
CA GLY A 294 31.66 -10.33 34.23
C GLY A 294 32.80 -10.98 33.42
N PHE A 295 33.67 -10.14 32.90
CA PHE A 295 34.97 -10.56 32.41
C PHE A 295 35.88 -10.81 33.62
N GLU A 296 36.08 -12.06 34.01
CA GLU A 296 37.19 -12.45 34.84
C GLU A 296 38.47 -12.45 33.97
N ALA A 297 39.42 -11.59 34.35
CA ALA A 297 40.77 -11.62 33.83
C ALA A 297 41.51 -12.85 34.38
N ALA A 298 41.98 -13.73 33.50
CA ALA A 298 42.98 -14.74 33.83
C ALA A 298 44.37 -14.25 33.44
N LEU A 299 45.23 -14.20 34.43
CA LEU A 299 46.69 -14.05 34.35
C LEU A 299 47.35 -15.16 33.52
#